data_03fbe5084ae67d24971c3921fe678682
#
_entry.id   03fbe5084ae67d24971c3921fe678682
#
_cell.length_a   1.000
_cell.length_b   1.000
_cell.length_c   1.000
_cell.angle_alpha   90.00
_cell.angle_beta   90.00
_cell.angle_gamma   90.00
#
_symmetry.space_group_name_H-M   'P 1'
#
loop_
_entity.id
_entity.type
_entity.pdbx_description
1 polymer ?
#
loop_
_entity_poly.entity_id
_entity_poly.type
_entity_poly.pdbx_seq_one_letter_code
_entity_poly.pdbx_strand_id
1 'polypeptide(L)'
;MRRARRWIPAMAVLLIAAGCSSTADGDAVADATSSGAAATTTSAPTPWDPCTIPDEAIERAGLNVDTKESGVFGRDQNGFKICGWESRPPSSKYYVRVFVGFETLDFVDDPSYFNRLQPVRVGTRDATQYQQLAADAALNCGVAFVAGAELIRATIITGTQVGNPPYDPCTELNTVVAALDSELPT
;
A
#
# COMPACT_ATOMS: atom_id res chain seq x y z
N MET A 1 -22.54 29.92 -38.94
CA MET A 1 -23.72 29.29 -39.54
C MET A 1 -23.30 27.99 -40.21
N ARG A 2 -23.60 26.85 -39.65
CA ARG A 2 -23.88 25.54 -40.31
C ARG A 2 -24.25 24.52 -39.23
N ARG A 3 -25.54 24.21 -39.18
CA ARG A 3 -26.17 23.16 -38.41
C ARG A 3 -25.98 21.82 -39.13
N ALA A 4 -25.63 20.74 -38.44
CA ALA A 4 -25.84 19.36 -38.86
C ALA A 4 -26.02 18.54 -37.59
N ARG A 5 -27.17 18.18 -37.21
CA ARG A 5 -28.14 17.13 -37.61
C ARG A 5 -27.80 15.80 -36.95
N ARG A 6 -28.64 15.59 -35.91
CA ARG A 6 -28.79 14.34 -35.09
C ARG A 6 -29.03 13.11 -35.98
N TRP A 7 -28.39 12.02 -35.63
CA TRP A 7 -28.87 10.68 -35.98
C TRP A 7 -28.79 9.82 -34.74
N ILE A 8 -29.96 9.34 -34.28
CA ILE A 8 -30.18 8.30 -33.27
C ILE A 8 -30.59 7.08 -34.06
N PRO A 9 -30.00 5.92 -33.85
CA PRO A 9 -30.70 4.66 -34.10
C PRO A 9 -31.08 4.03 -32.75
N ALA A 10 -32.39 3.85 -32.60
CA ALA A 10 -32.98 2.94 -31.64
C ALA A 10 -32.62 1.49 -32.00
N MET A 11 -32.17 0.70 -31.04
CA MET A 11 -32.08 -0.74 -31.21
C MET A 11 -32.77 -1.46 -30.05
N ALA A 12 -33.59 -2.38 -30.49
CA ALA A 12 -34.61 -3.09 -29.77
C ALA A 12 -34.08 -4.07 -28.72
N VAL A 13 -34.89 -4.16 -27.64
CA VAL A 13 -34.81 -5.14 -26.57
C VAL A 13 -35.28 -6.48 -27.10
N LEU A 14 -34.47 -7.54 -26.93
CA LEU A 14 -34.93 -8.92 -27.03
C LEU A 14 -34.76 -9.60 -25.68
N LEU A 15 -35.88 -9.83 -25.00
CA LEU A 15 -36.01 -10.66 -23.80
C LEU A 15 -36.07 -12.13 -24.28
N ILE A 16 -35.14 -12.96 -23.81
CA ILE A 16 -35.25 -14.42 -23.89
C ILE A 16 -35.25 -14.94 -22.46
N ALA A 17 -36.43 -15.34 -22.01
CA ALA A 17 -36.63 -16.13 -20.82
C ALA A 17 -36.51 -17.62 -21.23
N ALA A 18 -35.56 -18.34 -20.65
CA ALA A 18 -35.51 -19.79 -20.67
C ALA A 18 -35.44 -20.28 -19.22
N GLY A 19 -36.61 -20.72 -18.73
CA GLY A 19 -36.72 -21.47 -17.49
C GLY A 19 -36.34 -22.93 -17.72
N CYS A 20 -35.56 -23.50 -16.81
CA CYS A 20 -35.47 -24.95 -16.63
C CYS A 20 -35.73 -25.25 -15.16
N SER A 21 -36.94 -25.72 -14.89
CA SER A 21 -37.30 -26.44 -13.68
C SER A 21 -37.00 -27.92 -13.93
N SER A 22 -36.13 -28.53 -13.16
CA SER A 22 -36.01 -29.99 -13.05
C SER A 22 -36.22 -30.38 -11.60
N THR A 23 -37.42 -30.85 -11.33
CA THR A 23 -37.74 -31.69 -10.16
C THR A 23 -37.15 -33.08 -10.41
N ALA A 24 -36.27 -33.49 -9.51
CA ALA A 24 -35.88 -34.89 -9.38
C ALA A 24 -36.15 -35.32 -7.94
N ASP A 25 -37.20 -36.13 -7.77
CA ASP A 25 -37.41 -36.97 -6.61
C ASP A 25 -36.30 -38.01 -6.57
N GLY A 26 -35.58 -38.09 -5.49
CA GLY A 26 -34.56 -39.09 -5.21
C GLY A 26 -34.54 -39.41 -3.73
N ASP A 27 -34.86 -40.67 -3.45
CA ASP A 27 -34.97 -41.28 -2.12
C ASP A 27 -33.83 -41.02 -1.18
N ALA A 28 -34.22 -40.78 0.07
CA ALA A 28 -33.32 -40.70 1.20
C ALA A 28 -32.71 -42.09 1.51
N VAL A 29 -31.41 -42.21 1.34
CA VAL A 29 -30.62 -43.28 1.98
C VAL A 29 -29.86 -42.66 3.12
N ALA A 30 -30.23 -43.01 4.35
CA ALA A 30 -29.50 -42.72 5.54
C ALA A 30 -28.20 -43.52 5.61
N ASP A 31 -27.26 -42.99 6.32
CA ASP A 31 -26.06 -43.60 6.87
C ASP A 31 -24.75 -43.42 6.11
N ALA A 32 -24.07 -42.34 6.47
CA ALA A 32 -22.64 -42.35 6.63
C ALA A 32 -22.25 -41.31 7.68
N THR A 33 -21.87 -41.79 8.85
CA THR A 33 -21.21 -40.99 9.90
C THR A 33 -19.94 -40.36 9.33
N SER A 34 -20.06 -39.17 8.77
CA SER A 34 -18.92 -38.38 8.35
C SER A 34 -18.38 -37.67 9.59
N SER A 35 -17.34 -38.25 10.18
CA SER A 35 -16.49 -37.55 11.13
C SER A 35 -16.02 -36.27 10.45
N GLY A 36 -16.65 -35.16 10.80
CA GLY A 36 -16.22 -33.82 10.37
C GLY A 36 -14.81 -33.56 10.90
N ALA A 37 -13.82 -33.79 10.04
CA ALA A 37 -12.53 -33.18 10.25
C ALA A 37 -12.77 -31.66 10.23
N ALA A 38 -12.67 -31.02 11.40
CA ALA A 38 -12.66 -29.57 11.48
C ALA A 38 -11.54 -29.08 10.56
N ALA A 39 -11.91 -28.50 9.43
CA ALA A 39 -10.95 -27.78 8.61
C ALA A 39 -10.42 -26.63 9.46
N THR A 40 -9.21 -26.79 9.95
CA THR A 40 -8.47 -25.70 10.56
C THR A 40 -8.24 -24.69 9.45
N THR A 41 -9.09 -23.68 9.38
CA THR A 41 -8.87 -22.51 8.51
C THR A 41 -7.65 -21.81 9.06
N THR A 42 -6.46 -22.16 8.56
CA THR A 42 -5.25 -21.38 8.80
C THR A 42 -5.49 -20.03 8.16
N SER A 43 -5.77 -19.02 8.96
CA SER A 43 -5.85 -17.64 8.51
C SER A 43 -4.53 -17.28 7.82
N ALA A 44 -4.59 -16.66 6.65
CA ALA A 44 -3.39 -16.16 5.99
C ALA A 44 -2.64 -15.21 6.95
N PRO A 45 -1.31 -15.25 6.94
CA PRO A 45 -0.52 -14.37 7.81
C PRO A 45 -0.87 -12.90 7.49
N THR A 46 -0.95 -12.09 8.53
CA THR A 46 -1.21 -10.65 8.42
C THR A 46 0.11 -9.91 8.61
N PRO A 47 0.47 -8.96 7.71
CA PRO A 47 1.68 -8.16 7.89
C PRO A 47 1.64 -7.34 9.18
N TRP A 48 2.84 -7.03 9.69
CA TRP A 48 2.98 -6.10 10.82
C TRP A 48 2.34 -4.75 10.50
N ASP A 49 1.63 -4.17 11.46
CA ASP A 49 0.91 -2.92 11.26
C ASP A 49 1.77 -1.71 11.67
N PRO A 50 2.25 -0.87 10.72
CA PRO A 50 3.04 0.30 11.04
C PRO A 50 2.27 1.37 11.82
N CYS A 51 0.94 1.32 11.86
CA CYS A 51 0.15 2.21 12.72
C CYS A 51 0.32 1.92 14.23
N THR A 52 0.98 0.82 14.58
CA THR A 52 1.32 0.48 15.97
C THR A 52 2.63 1.10 16.46
N ILE A 53 3.38 1.80 15.60
CA ILE A 53 4.56 2.56 16.03
C ILE A 53 4.14 3.56 17.13
N PRO A 54 4.86 3.59 18.28
CA PRO A 54 4.54 4.49 19.38
C PRO A 54 4.61 5.98 18.96
N ASP A 55 3.68 6.77 19.47
CA ASP A 55 3.57 8.18 19.13
C ASP A 55 4.86 8.96 19.48
N GLU A 56 5.55 8.61 20.57
CA GLU A 56 6.83 9.21 20.94
C GLU A 56 7.94 8.93 19.91
N ALA A 57 7.89 7.77 19.23
CA ALA A 57 8.83 7.44 18.18
C ALA A 57 8.54 8.25 16.91
N ILE A 58 7.26 8.40 16.56
CA ILE A 58 6.80 9.25 15.46
C ILE A 58 7.25 10.69 15.68
N GLU A 59 7.07 11.21 16.88
CA GLU A 59 7.51 12.55 17.24
C GLU A 59 9.04 12.72 17.16
N ARG A 60 9.82 11.75 17.66
CA ARG A 60 11.28 11.76 17.54
C ARG A 60 11.75 11.75 16.08
N ALA A 61 11.01 11.08 15.21
CA ALA A 61 11.27 11.07 13.77
C ALA A 61 10.88 12.39 13.06
N GLY A 62 10.36 13.39 13.76
CA GLY A 62 9.97 14.67 13.17
C GLY A 62 8.61 14.67 12.49
N LEU A 63 7.79 13.64 12.75
CA LEU A 63 6.47 13.48 12.19
C LEU A 63 5.38 13.95 13.17
N ASN A 64 4.20 14.28 12.64
CA ASN A 64 3.05 14.76 13.41
C ASN A 64 2.08 13.60 13.68
N VAL A 65 1.94 13.19 14.93
CA VAL A 65 1.08 12.09 15.37
C VAL A 65 -0.40 12.35 15.09
N ASP A 66 -0.84 13.61 15.12
CA ASP A 66 -2.24 13.99 14.88
C ASP A 66 -2.67 13.75 13.41
N THR A 67 -1.72 13.54 12.51
CA THR A 67 -1.96 13.29 11.08
C THR A 67 -1.90 11.82 10.71
N LYS A 68 -1.83 10.90 11.69
CA LYS A 68 -1.80 9.46 11.48
C LYS A 68 -2.94 9.01 10.56
N GLU A 69 -2.61 8.39 9.45
CA GLU A 69 -3.56 7.87 8.47
C GLU A 69 -3.25 6.40 8.14
N SER A 70 -4.23 5.52 8.35
CA SER A 70 -4.14 4.11 7.91
C SER A 70 -4.49 4.00 6.43
N GLY A 71 -3.76 3.15 5.70
CA GLY A 71 -4.00 2.90 4.28
C GLY A 71 -3.46 4.01 3.36
N VAL A 72 -4.01 4.07 2.16
CA VAL A 72 -3.74 5.12 1.17
C VAL A 72 -5.01 5.96 1.02
N PHE A 73 -4.96 7.22 1.46
CA PHE A 73 -6.14 8.09 1.55
C PHE A 73 -7.30 7.43 2.34
N GLY A 74 -6.97 6.83 3.50
CA GLY A 74 -7.92 6.15 4.37
C GLY A 74 -8.47 4.82 3.78
N ARG A 75 -7.84 4.25 2.74
CA ARG A 75 -8.28 3.02 2.10
C ARG A 75 -7.23 1.93 2.24
N ASP A 76 -7.65 0.78 2.73
CA ASP A 76 -6.79 -0.40 2.80
C ASP A 76 -6.35 -0.85 1.41
N GLN A 77 -5.15 -1.37 1.32
CA GLN A 77 -4.60 -2.00 0.12
C GLN A 77 -4.42 -3.49 0.39
N ASN A 78 -4.95 -4.32 -0.51
CA ASN A 78 -4.82 -5.78 -0.37
C ASN A 78 -3.35 -6.20 -0.29
N GLY A 79 -3.06 -7.04 0.71
CA GLY A 79 -1.70 -7.56 0.93
C GLY A 79 -0.79 -6.64 1.74
N PHE A 80 -1.21 -5.40 2.04
CA PHE A 80 -0.40 -4.44 2.78
C PHE A 80 -1.05 -3.96 4.07
N LYS A 81 -0.22 -3.72 5.08
CA LYS A 81 -0.49 -2.80 6.18
C LYS A 81 0.24 -1.49 5.90
N ILE A 82 -0.48 -0.38 6.05
CA ILE A 82 0.04 0.93 5.63
C ILE A 82 -0.32 1.95 6.69
N CYS A 83 0.66 2.76 7.08
CA CYS A 83 0.43 3.94 7.90
C CYS A 83 1.25 5.12 7.41
N GLY A 84 0.73 6.32 7.56
CA GLY A 84 1.42 7.52 7.12
C GLY A 84 1.20 8.72 8.03
N TRP A 85 2.11 9.67 7.93
CA TRP A 85 2.12 10.90 8.74
C TRP A 85 2.69 12.06 7.94
N GLU A 86 2.22 13.26 8.23
CA GLU A 86 2.83 14.49 7.76
C GLU A 86 4.05 14.88 8.61
N SER A 87 4.96 15.66 8.05
CA SER A 87 6.01 16.29 8.82
C SER A 87 5.43 17.28 9.85
N ARG A 88 6.17 17.48 10.94
CA ARG A 88 5.73 18.35 12.05
C ARG A 88 5.63 19.84 11.63
N PRO A 89 4.67 20.60 12.19
CA PRO A 89 4.57 22.05 12.00
C PRO A 89 5.88 22.80 12.37
N PRO A 90 6.10 24.04 11.86
CA PRO A 90 5.05 24.98 11.43
C PRO A 90 4.54 24.83 10.01
N SER A 91 5.15 24.03 9.18
CA SER A 91 4.61 23.74 7.84
C SER A 91 4.81 22.29 7.49
N SER A 92 3.72 21.57 7.23
CA SER A 92 3.80 20.24 6.65
C SER A 92 4.49 20.33 5.30
N LYS A 93 5.74 19.87 5.22
CA LYS A 93 6.58 19.96 4.02
C LYS A 93 6.48 18.70 3.19
N TYR A 94 6.23 17.56 3.84
CA TYR A 94 6.19 16.25 3.24
C TYR A 94 5.24 15.32 4.01
N TYR A 95 4.90 14.24 3.34
CA TYR A 95 4.16 13.11 3.90
C TYR A 95 5.02 11.85 3.79
N VAL A 96 5.17 11.13 4.90
CA VAL A 96 5.86 9.84 4.95
C VAL A 96 4.83 8.74 5.11
N ARG A 97 5.00 7.66 4.36
CA ARG A 97 4.15 6.46 4.45
C ARG A 97 5.01 5.20 4.53
N VAL A 98 4.66 4.33 5.46
CA VAL A 98 5.28 3.01 5.63
C VAL A 98 4.29 1.95 5.15
N PHE A 99 4.76 1.09 4.26
CA PHE A 99 4.06 -0.07 3.72
C PHE A 99 4.73 -1.33 4.22
N VAL A 100 3.95 -2.32 4.63
CA VAL A 100 4.44 -3.63 5.06
C VAL A 100 3.61 -4.71 4.38
N GLY A 101 4.28 -5.65 3.72
CA GLY A 101 3.65 -6.74 2.98
C GLY A 101 4.57 -7.94 2.88
N PHE A 102 4.10 -9.01 2.22
CA PHE A 102 4.87 -10.24 2.03
C PHE A 102 5.52 -10.33 0.64
N GLU A 103 5.64 -9.20 -0.06
CA GLU A 103 6.39 -9.13 -1.31
C GLU A 103 7.87 -9.34 -1.06
N THR A 104 8.62 -9.67 -2.11
CA THR A 104 10.07 -9.72 -2.10
C THR A 104 10.67 -8.37 -2.49
N LEU A 105 11.97 -8.20 -2.28
CA LEU A 105 12.66 -6.97 -2.67
C LEU A 105 12.58 -6.70 -4.20
N ASP A 106 12.39 -7.75 -5.01
CA ASP A 106 12.18 -7.63 -6.46
C ASP A 106 10.96 -6.75 -6.83
N PHE A 107 10.06 -6.53 -5.88
CA PHE A 107 8.93 -5.61 -6.07
C PHE A 107 9.40 -4.19 -6.44
N VAL A 108 10.49 -3.71 -5.87
CA VAL A 108 11.04 -2.38 -6.18
C VAL A 108 11.94 -2.37 -7.41
N ASP A 109 12.27 -3.55 -7.96
CA ASP A 109 13.05 -3.68 -9.18
C ASP A 109 12.19 -3.58 -10.46
N ASP A 110 10.86 -3.47 -10.33
CA ASP A 110 9.96 -3.32 -11.48
C ASP A 110 10.15 -1.93 -12.14
N PRO A 111 10.75 -1.88 -13.35
CA PRO A 111 11.04 -0.63 -14.03
C PRO A 111 9.78 0.10 -14.54
N SER A 112 8.61 -0.51 -14.44
CA SER A 112 7.33 0.13 -14.79
C SER A 112 6.85 1.10 -13.70
N TYR A 113 7.34 0.93 -12.46
CA TYR A 113 6.92 1.71 -11.30
C TYR A 113 8.04 2.45 -10.61
N PHE A 114 9.29 1.94 -10.70
CA PHE A 114 10.42 2.43 -9.94
C PHE A 114 11.67 2.64 -10.80
N ASN A 115 12.51 3.55 -10.39
CA ASN A 115 13.80 3.80 -11.01
C ASN A 115 14.83 4.28 -9.96
N ARG A 116 16.07 4.59 -10.43
CA ARG A 116 17.16 5.10 -9.61
C ARG A 116 17.48 4.25 -8.39
N LEU A 117 17.39 2.92 -8.56
CA LEU A 117 17.70 1.98 -7.51
C LEU A 117 19.17 2.08 -7.13
N GLN A 118 19.43 2.19 -5.83
CA GLN A 118 20.79 2.16 -5.30
C GLN A 118 20.81 1.57 -3.89
N PRO A 119 21.85 0.79 -3.53
CA PRO A 119 22.02 0.31 -2.18
C PRO A 119 22.32 1.49 -1.26
N VAL A 120 21.68 1.50 -0.07
CA VAL A 120 21.91 2.50 0.97
C VAL A 120 21.93 1.82 2.33
N ARG A 121 22.49 2.51 3.33
CA ARG A 121 22.36 2.11 4.73
C ARG A 121 21.51 3.13 5.46
N VAL A 122 20.41 2.65 6.09
CA VAL A 122 19.47 3.51 6.84
C VAL A 122 19.39 2.98 8.27
N GLY A 123 19.87 3.76 9.22
CA GLY A 123 20.07 3.27 10.60
C GLY A 123 21.03 2.09 10.62
N THR A 124 20.56 0.94 11.13
CA THR A 124 21.33 -0.30 11.20
C THR A 124 21.10 -1.23 10.01
N ARG A 125 20.21 -0.87 9.04
CA ARG A 125 19.71 -1.74 7.97
C ARG A 125 20.39 -1.47 6.64
N ASP A 126 20.66 -2.54 5.92
CA ASP A 126 20.93 -2.45 4.48
C ASP A 126 19.58 -2.36 3.74
N ALA A 127 19.48 -1.40 2.83
CA ALA A 127 18.23 -1.08 2.14
C ALA A 127 18.48 -0.74 0.67
N THR A 128 17.43 -0.79 -0.14
CA THR A 128 17.42 -0.27 -1.51
C THR A 128 16.65 1.05 -1.53
N GLN A 129 17.34 2.12 -1.91
CA GLN A 129 16.69 3.40 -2.19
C GLN A 129 16.21 3.43 -3.64
N TYR A 130 15.04 4.01 -3.86
CA TYR A 130 14.41 4.10 -5.17
C TYR A 130 13.59 5.38 -5.33
N GLN A 131 13.13 5.66 -6.55
CA GLN A 131 12.14 6.71 -6.84
C GLN A 131 10.96 6.12 -7.59
N GLN A 132 9.75 6.65 -7.30
CA GLN A 132 8.53 6.27 -7.99
C GLN A 132 8.41 7.05 -9.30
N LEU A 133 8.13 6.35 -10.42
CA LEU A 133 7.96 6.98 -11.74
C LEU A 133 6.71 7.85 -11.83
N ALA A 134 5.68 7.54 -11.04
CA ALA A 134 4.42 8.28 -11.05
C ALA A 134 4.52 9.67 -10.38
N ALA A 135 5.65 10.00 -9.75
CA ALA A 135 5.88 11.26 -9.06
C ALA A 135 7.12 11.97 -9.59
N ASP A 136 7.17 13.30 -9.45
CA ASP A 136 8.37 14.06 -9.79
C ASP A 136 9.56 13.57 -8.94
N ALA A 137 10.67 13.27 -9.60
CA ALA A 137 11.89 12.78 -8.95
C ALA A 137 12.44 13.72 -7.87
N ALA A 138 12.23 15.04 -8.04
CA ALA A 138 12.63 16.04 -7.05
C ALA A 138 11.72 16.05 -5.80
N LEU A 139 10.56 15.38 -5.86
CA LEU A 139 9.52 15.45 -4.85
C LEU A 139 9.27 14.11 -4.15
N ASN A 140 9.95 13.03 -4.55
CA ASN A 140 9.73 11.71 -3.96
C ASN A 140 11.03 10.93 -3.75
N CYS A 141 11.00 10.05 -2.78
CA CYS A 141 11.99 9.01 -2.53
C CYS A 141 11.32 7.83 -1.82
N GLY A 142 11.89 6.65 -2.00
CA GLY A 142 11.52 5.45 -1.28
C GLY A 142 12.75 4.71 -0.79
N VAL A 143 12.62 3.98 0.30
CA VAL A 143 13.57 2.97 0.76
C VAL A 143 12.83 1.68 1.04
N ALA A 144 13.45 0.54 0.72
CA ALA A 144 12.92 -0.79 0.94
C ALA A 144 13.97 -1.69 1.57
N PHE A 145 13.55 -2.53 2.52
CA PHE A 145 14.36 -3.55 3.15
C PHE A 145 13.50 -4.73 3.61
N VAL A 146 14.12 -5.89 3.75
CA VAL A 146 13.45 -7.10 4.24
C VAL A 146 13.64 -7.22 5.75
N ALA A 147 12.56 -7.54 6.45
CA ALA A 147 12.53 -7.85 7.87
C ALA A 147 11.78 -9.18 8.08
N GLY A 148 12.53 -10.25 8.42
CA GLY A 148 11.96 -11.59 8.46
C GLY A 148 11.38 -12.02 7.11
N ALA A 149 10.05 -12.24 7.05
CA ALA A 149 9.34 -12.58 5.82
C ALA A 149 8.64 -11.38 5.16
N GLU A 150 8.79 -10.18 5.71
CA GLU A 150 8.09 -8.98 5.30
C GLU A 150 9.00 -8.04 4.51
N LEU A 151 8.46 -7.41 3.47
CA LEU A 151 9.05 -6.25 2.82
C LEU A 151 8.50 -4.98 3.47
N ILE A 152 9.41 -4.18 4.02
CA ILE A 152 9.08 -2.87 4.56
C ILE A 152 9.54 -1.82 3.56
N ARG A 153 8.63 -0.95 3.17
CA ARG A 153 8.91 0.18 2.29
C ARG A 153 8.47 1.47 2.95
N ALA A 154 9.36 2.42 3.07
CA ALA A 154 9.00 3.77 3.45
C ALA A 154 9.11 4.70 2.24
N THR A 155 8.17 5.61 2.10
CA THR A 155 8.16 6.60 1.01
C THR A 155 7.93 7.99 1.57
N ILE A 156 8.57 8.99 0.96
CA ILE A 156 8.32 10.39 1.19
C ILE A 156 7.78 11.04 -0.07
N ILE A 157 6.78 11.88 0.08
CA ILE A 157 6.21 12.69 -0.99
C ILE A 157 6.15 14.13 -0.49
N THR A 158 6.77 15.04 -1.24
CA THR A 158 6.70 16.47 -0.98
C THR A 158 5.49 17.06 -1.68
N GLY A 159 4.80 17.98 -1.00
CA GLY A 159 3.65 18.67 -1.58
C GLY A 159 4.07 19.51 -2.79
N THR A 160 3.31 19.44 -3.88
CA THR A 160 3.56 20.17 -5.14
C THR A 160 3.51 21.69 -5.00
N GLN A 161 2.96 22.19 -3.90
CA GLN A 161 2.88 23.63 -3.58
C GLN A 161 4.23 24.25 -3.19
N VAL A 162 5.24 23.43 -2.90
CA VAL A 162 6.53 23.88 -2.34
C VAL A 162 7.51 24.26 -3.45
N GLY A 163 7.23 23.95 -4.71
CA GLY A 163 8.20 24.09 -5.81
C GLY A 163 9.38 23.13 -5.61
N ASN A 164 10.59 23.59 -5.85
CA ASN A 164 11.78 22.78 -5.53
C ASN A 164 11.99 22.80 -4.00
N PRO A 165 11.85 21.68 -3.28
CA PRO A 165 11.98 21.68 -1.82
C PRO A 165 13.40 22.12 -1.42
N PRO A 166 13.54 22.82 -0.28
CA PRO A 166 14.86 23.25 0.22
C PRO A 166 15.67 22.11 0.83
N TYR A 167 15.24 20.88 0.67
CA TYR A 167 15.85 19.64 1.18
C TYR A 167 15.80 18.55 0.11
N ASP A 168 16.69 17.58 0.18
CA ASP A 168 16.68 16.38 -0.63
C ASP A 168 15.71 15.34 -0.01
N PRO A 169 14.67 14.88 -0.73
CA PRO A 169 13.68 13.95 -0.17
C PRO A 169 14.30 12.63 0.31
N CYS A 170 15.33 12.14 -0.35
CA CYS A 170 15.96 10.88 0.06
C CYS A 170 16.75 11.05 1.37
N THR A 171 17.46 12.15 1.53
CA THR A 171 18.17 12.46 2.78
C THR A 171 17.19 12.60 3.94
N GLU A 172 16.07 13.28 3.71
CA GLU A 172 15.03 13.46 4.73
C GLU A 172 14.38 12.13 5.10
N LEU A 173 13.99 11.32 4.10
CA LEU A 173 13.40 9.99 4.34
C LEU A 173 14.35 9.09 5.12
N ASN A 174 15.64 9.06 4.75
CA ASN A 174 16.64 8.23 5.44
C ASN A 174 16.78 8.66 6.91
N THR A 175 16.70 9.95 7.20
CA THR A 175 16.71 10.49 8.58
C THR A 175 15.48 10.02 9.36
N VAL A 176 14.29 10.12 8.77
CA VAL A 176 13.04 9.65 9.40
C VAL A 176 13.10 8.15 9.68
N VAL A 177 13.46 7.33 8.68
CA VAL A 177 13.50 5.86 8.83
C VAL A 177 14.57 5.45 9.84
N ALA A 178 15.74 6.09 9.87
CA ALA A 178 16.77 5.84 10.86
C ALA A 178 16.30 6.15 12.30
N ALA A 179 15.48 7.20 12.48
CA ALA A 179 14.90 7.52 13.78
C ALA A 179 13.83 6.52 14.24
N LEU A 180 13.21 5.79 13.28
CA LEU A 180 12.22 4.74 13.55
C LEU A 180 12.84 3.33 13.63
N ASP A 181 14.14 3.17 13.39
CA ASP A 181 14.81 1.87 13.18
C ASP A 181 14.53 0.85 14.31
N SER A 182 14.50 1.29 15.57
CA SER A 182 14.25 0.42 16.73
C SER A 182 12.80 -0.06 16.84
N GLU A 183 11.88 0.61 16.17
CA GLU A 183 10.44 0.30 16.23
C GLU A 183 10.00 -0.60 15.06
N LEU A 184 10.85 -0.73 14.03
CA LEU A 184 10.54 -1.52 12.83
C LEU A 184 10.90 -3.00 13.07
N PRO A 185 10.18 -3.98 12.49
CA PRO A 185 10.52 -5.40 12.56
C PRO A 185 11.96 -5.69 12.14
N THR A 186 12.54 -6.78 12.69
CA THR A 186 13.92 -7.23 12.42
C THR A 186 13.96 -8.48 11.55
#